data_808f54312198a4faef14887a22ac81bf
#
_entry.id   808f54312198a4faef14887a22ac81bf
#
_cell.length_a   1.000
_cell.length_b   1.000
_cell.length_c   1.000
_cell.angle_alpha   90.00
_cell.angle_beta   90.00
_cell.angle_gamma   90.00
#
_symmetry.space_group_name_H-M   'P 1'
#
loop_
_entity.id
_entity.type
_entity.pdbx_description
1 polymer ?
#
loop_
_entity_poly.entity_id
_entity_poly.type
_entity_poly.pdbx_seq_one_letter_code
_entity_poly.pdbx_strand_id
1 'polypeptide(L)'
;MTGFINYRKVLIVGLGMIGGSYAQKLSSLGFEVGALARRQETLDYALEKGYIAHGRLEVTRDYVSQFDLVVSALYPKAFLAWVEKYQDFLKSGAVITDVTGVKRAVVPAVQGMLRPDLEFVPAHPMAGSERSGVEYADCRVFAGANFIITPTERNTPEGIELIRTLGCILGFRHIAVLTPEQHDEMIGFLSQLTHCIAVTLMDCKESEHLAEYTGDSFRDLTRIARINENMWTELFLENRDELLSQMDLFLEKFTQLRNALAAGDAETMKEMMRLSTYRRSFFDKK
;
A
#
# COMPACT_ATOMS: atom_id res chain seq x y z
N MET A 1 11.16 5.40 21.53
CA MET A 1 10.14 4.51 22.11
C MET A 1 9.19 5.17 23.11
N THR A 2 9.53 6.30 23.68
CA THR A 2 8.73 6.94 24.75
C THR A 2 7.40 7.58 24.28
N GLY A 3 7.28 8.03 23.04
CA GLY A 3 6.06 8.69 22.54
C GLY A 3 4.90 7.73 22.21
N PHE A 4 5.18 6.49 21.80
CA PHE A 4 4.14 5.52 21.39
C PHE A 4 3.38 4.90 22.59
N ILE A 5 3.91 5.05 23.79
CA ILE A 5 3.31 4.50 25.04
C ILE A 5 1.92 5.13 25.33
N ASN A 6 1.67 6.32 24.83
CA ASN A 6 0.40 7.04 25.02
C ASN A 6 -0.71 6.60 24.03
N TYR A 7 -0.37 5.92 22.95
CA TYR A 7 -1.30 5.49 21.88
C TYR A 7 -1.62 4.00 22.03
N ARG A 8 -2.28 3.63 23.13
CA ARG A 8 -2.56 2.22 23.43
C ARG A 8 -3.81 1.68 22.74
N LYS A 9 -4.72 2.56 22.31
CA LYS A 9 -5.97 2.18 21.67
C LYS A 9 -5.92 2.51 20.17
N VAL A 10 -5.92 1.47 19.37
CA VAL A 10 -5.80 1.59 17.90
C VAL A 10 -7.06 1.08 17.22
N LEU A 11 -7.64 1.90 16.37
CA LEU A 11 -8.76 1.53 15.51
C LEU A 11 -8.24 1.13 14.12
N ILE A 12 -8.59 -0.06 13.67
CA ILE A 12 -8.38 -0.48 12.28
C ILE A 12 -9.70 -0.30 11.52
N VAL A 13 -9.69 0.56 10.51
CA VAL A 13 -10.83 0.79 9.63
C VAL A 13 -10.63 -0.01 8.35
N GLY A 14 -11.34 -1.12 8.22
CA GLY A 14 -11.18 -2.08 7.14
C GLY A 14 -10.29 -3.28 7.52
N LEU A 15 -10.91 -4.42 7.78
CA LEU A 15 -10.24 -5.68 8.08
C LEU A 15 -10.11 -6.56 6.81
N GLY A 16 -9.27 -6.11 5.88
CA GLY A 16 -8.75 -6.94 4.81
C GLY A 16 -7.44 -7.62 5.22
N MET A 17 -6.69 -8.11 4.25
CA MET A 17 -5.36 -8.72 4.48
C MET A 17 -4.41 -7.75 5.19
N ILE A 18 -4.27 -6.51 4.72
CA ILE A 18 -3.37 -5.52 5.34
C ILE A 18 -3.89 -5.06 6.69
N GLY A 19 -5.16 -4.63 6.80
CA GLY A 19 -5.74 -4.18 8.07
C GLY A 19 -5.72 -5.28 9.14
N GLY A 20 -6.00 -6.53 8.75
CA GLY A 20 -5.87 -7.69 9.63
C GLY A 20 -4.43 -7.96 10.07
N SER A 21 -3.45 -7.77 9.18
CA SER A 21 -2.02 -7.92 9.53
C SER A 21 -1.53 -6.84 10.51
N TYR A 22 -2.01 -5.59 10.37
CA TYR A 22 -1.81 -4.54 11.37
C TYR A 22 -2.43 -4.94 12.71
N ALA A 23 -3.70 -5.35 12.69
CA ALA A 23 -4.42 -5.78 13.89
C ALA A 23 -3.70 -6.92 14.61
N GLN A 24 -3.33 -7.97 13.88
CA GLN A 24 -2.58 -9.11 14.40
C GLN A 24 -1.27 -8.69 15.10
N LYS A 25 -0.47 -7.84 14.42
CA LYS A 25 0.81 -7.40 14.97
C LYS A 25 0.63 -6.54 16.20
N LEU A 26 -0.26 -5.55 16.16
CA LEU A 26 -0.50 -4.64 17.27
C LEU A 26 -1.08 -5.35 18.48
N SER A 27 -2.04 -6.27 18.29
CA SER A 27 -2.60 -7.09 19.37
C SER A 27 -1.52 -7.96 20.03
N SER A 28 -0.61 -8.57 19.22
CA SER A 28 0.50 -9.38 19.74
C SER A 28 1.50 -8.59 20.60
N LEU A 29 1.51 -7.27 20.45
CA LEU A 29 2.34 -6.34 21.23
C LEU A 29 1.61 -5.73 22.44
N GLY A 30 0.36 -6.15 22.68
CA GLY A 30 -0.43 -5.73 23.85
C GLY A 30 -1.19 -4.41 23.66
N PHE A 31 -1.38 -3.95 22.41
CA PHE A 31 -2.28 -2.83 22.13
C PHE A 31 -3.73 -3.28 22.20
N GLU A 32 -4.60 -2.40 22.67
CA GLU A 32 -6.05 -2.57 22.56
C GLU A 32 -6.49 -2.21 21.13
N VAL A 33 -6.75 -3.23 20.32
CA VAL A 33 -7.10 -3.07 18.92
C VAL A 33 -8.61 -3.23 18.76
N GLY A 34 -9.26 -2.16 18.31
CA GLY A 34 -10.64 -2.20 17.83
C GLY A 34 -10.69 -2.22 16.31
N ALA A 35 -11.81 -2.64 15.74
CA ALA A 35 -11.97 -2.64 14.29
C ALA A 35 -13.36 -2.26 13.80
N LEU A 36 -13.38 -1.73 12.58
CA LEU A 36 -14.58 -1.54 11.78
C LEU A 36 -14.49 -2.40 10.52
N ALA A 37 -15.53 -3.20 10.28
CA ALA A 37 -15.63 -4.03 9.08
C ALA A 37 -17.06 -4.00 8.53
N ARG A 38 -17.23 -4.40 7.26
CA ARG A 38 -18.54 -4.42 6.61
C ARG A 38 -19.34 -5.71 6.85
N ARG A 39 -18.68 -6.79 7.28
CA ARG A 39 -19.28 -8.12 7.44
C ARG A 39 -18.98 -8.66 8.83
N GLN A 40 -20.00 -9.27 9.43
CA GLN A 40 -19.88 -9.88 10.76
C GLN A 40 -18.85 -11.02 10.78
N GLU A 41 -18.83 -11.85 9.74
CA GLU A 41 -17.91 -12.98 9.64
C GLU A 41 -16.43 -12.54 9.70
N THR A 42 -16.14 -11.35 9.15
CA THR A 42 -14.80 -10.75 9.22
C THR A 42 -14.41 -10.38 10.66
N LEU A 43 -15.37 -9.82 11.42
CA LEU A 43 -15.15 -9.49 12.83
C LEU A 43 -15.02 -10.75 13.68
N ASP A 44 -15.88 -11.72 13.47
CA ASP A 44 -15.91 -12.99 14.22
C ASP A 44 -14.56 -13.73 14.04
N TYR A 45 -14.07 -13.81 12.80
CA TYR A 45 -12.78 -14.39 12.50
C TYR A 45 -11.63 -13.66 13.25
N ALA A 46 -11.60 -12.33 13.17
CA ALA A 46 -10.55 -11.55 13.80
C ALA A 46 -10.60 -11.61 15.33
N LEU A 47 -11.81 -11.70 15.93
CA LEU A 47 -12.01 -11.94 17.37
C LEU A 47 -11.53 -13.33 17.78
N GLU A 48 -11.92 -14.38 17.06
CA GLU A 48 -11.50 -15.76 17.32
C GLU A 48 -9.98 -15.91 17.28
N LYS A 49 -9.34 -15.26 16.31
CA LYS A 49 -7.87 -15.27 16.16
C LYS A 49 -7.14 -14.36 17.15
N GLY A 50 -7.85 -13.56 17.94
CA GLY A 50 -7.25 -12.59 18.85
C GLY A 50 -6.56 -11.41 18.14
N TYR A 51 -6.95 -11.11 16.90
CA TYR A 51 -6.40 -9.96 16.16
C TYR A 51 -6.98 -8.64 16.66
N ILE A 52 -8.21 -8.67 17.17
CA ILE A 52 -8.89 -7.51 17.74
C ILE A 52 -9.51 -7.86 19.08
N ALA A 53 -9.63 -6.87 19.97
CA ALA A 53 -10.33 -7.01 21.25
C ALA A 53 -11.85 -6.86 21.09
N HIS A 54 -12.27 -6.03 20.15
CA HIS A 54 -13.67 -5.79 19.84
C HIS A 54 -13.81 -5.20 18.43
N GLY A 55 -15.00 -5.34 17.82
CA GLY A 55 -15.31 -4.82 16.51
C GLY A 55 -16.74 -4.33 16.38
N ARG A 56 -17.01 -3.51 15.35
CA ARG A 56 -18.34 -3.02 15.02
C ARG A 56 -18.53 -2.99 13.51
N LEU A 57 -19.78 -3.20 13.09
CA LEU A 57 -20.21 -2.98 11.71
C LEU A 57 -20.55 -1.51 11.48
N GLU A 58 -21.11 -0.87 12.48
CA GLU A 58 -21.54 0.53 12.43
C GLU A 58 -20.52 1.44 13.08
N VAL A 59 -20.34 2.61 12.48
CA VAL A 59 -19.49 3.68 13.02
C VAL A 59 -20.35 4.53 13.94
N THR A 60 -20.10 4.44 15.24
CA THR A 60 -20.76 5.29 16.24
C THR A 60 -19.75 6.16 16.95
N ARG A 61 -20.19 7.35 17.39
CA ARG A 61 -19.31 8.28 18.14
C ARG A 61 -18.74 7.62 19.38
N ASP A 62 -19.56 6.94 20.17
CA ASP A 62 -19.16 6.30 21.43
C ASP A 62 -18.09 5.21 21.22
N TYR A 63 -18.07 4.62 20.02
CA TYR A 63 -17.05 3.62 19.68
C TYR A 63 -15.75 4.26 19.20
N VAL A 64 -15.83 5.12 18.19
CA VAL A 64 -14.60 5.61 17.52
C VAL A 64 -13.87 6.69 18.35
N SER A 65 -14.58 7.40 19.24
CA SER A 65 -13.96 8.41 20.13
C SER A 65 -13.05 7.82 21.22
N GLN A 66 -13.00 6.50 21.35
CA GLN A 66 -12.13 5.84 22.35
C GLN A 66 -10.68 5.68 21.87
N PHE A 67 -10.42 5.82 20.57
CA PHE A 67 -9.14 5.50 19.97
C PHE A 67 -8.25 6.72 19.80
N ASP A 68 -6.96 6.51 20.04
CA ASP A 68 -5.91 7.54 19.93
C ASP A 68 -5.29 7.54 18.53
N LEU A 69 -5.23 6.36 17.90
CA LEU A 69 -4.68 6.15 16.56
C LEU A 69 -5.71 5.41 15.70
N VAL A 70 -5.92 5.92 14.50
CA VAL A 70 -6.78 5.31 13.48
C VAL A 70 -5.92 4.89 12.29
N VAL A 71 -5.94 3.62 11.95
CA VAL A 71 -5.29 3.08 10.75
C VAL A 71 -6.38 2.77 9.72
N SER A 72 -6.44 3.56 8.66
CA SER A 72 -7.35 3.30 7.55
C SER A 72 -6.74 2.30 6.57
N ALA A 73 -7.31 1.11 6.49
CA ALA A 73 -6.97 0.08 5.51
C ALA A 73 -8.06 -0.04 4.43
N LEU A 74 -8.58 1.10 4.01
CA LEU A 74 -9.58 1.25 2.96
C LEU A 74 -8.92 1.63 1.62
N TYR A 75 -9.66 1.44 0.53
CA TYR A 75 -9.29 1.99 -0.77
C TYR A 75 -9.43 3.53 -0.77
N PRO A 76 -8.74 4.25 -1.66
CA PRO A 76 -8.66 5.72 -1.63
C PRO A 76 -10.02 6.41 -1.52
N LYS A 77 -10.96 6.14 -2.42
CA LYS A 77 -12.30 6.78 -2.40
C LYS A 77 -13.11 6.43 -1.15
N ALA A 78 -13.01 5.18 -0.70
CA ALA A 78 -13.68 4.74 0.51
C ALA A 78 -13.09 5.41 1.75
N PHE A 79 -11.78 5.66 1.77
CA PHE A 79 -11.12 6.39 2.86
C PHE A 79 -11.55 7.86 2.90
N LEU A 80 -11.56 8.54 1.76
CA LEU A 80 -12.04 9.94 1.67
C LEU A 80 -13.47 10.05 2.19
N ALA A 81 -14.39 9.20 1.70
CA ALA A 81 -15.77 9.20 2.13
C ALA A 81 -15.93 8.87 3.63
N TRP A 82 -15.06 8.01 4.17
CA TRP A 82 -15.07 7.67 5.59
C TRP A 82 -14.63 8.87 6.45
N VAL A 83 -13.57 9.57 6.07
CA VAL A 83 -13.10 10.77 6.79
C VAL A 83 -14.16 11.86 6.74
N GLU A 84 -14.69 12.17 5.55
CA GLU A 84 -15.73 13.19 5.37
C GLU A 84 -16.92 12.95 6.30
N LYS A 85 -17.35 11.69 6.41
CA LYS A 85 -18.56 11.34 7.17
C LYS A 85 -18.34 11.20 8.67
N TYR A 86 -17.15 10.77 9.11
CA TYR A 86 -16.98 10.31 10.49
C TYR A 86 -15.88 11.02 11.28
N GLN A 87 -15.13 11.96 10.70
CA GLN A 87 -14.09 12.67 11.45
C GLN A 87 -14.61 13.34 12.71
N ASP A 88 -15.86 13.86 12.72
CA ASP A 88 -16.48 14.49 13.87
C ASP A 88 -16.76 13.54 15.04
N PHE A 89 -16.66 12.25 14.82
CA PHE A 89 -16.82 11.25 15.86
C PHE A 89 -15.49 10.92 16.55
N LEU A 90 -14.37 11.29 15.94
CA LEU A 90 -13.05 10.97 16.46
C LEU A 90 -12.73 11.83 17.70
N LYS A 91 -11.93 11.26 18.58
CA LYS A 91 -11.38 11.94 19.74
C LYS A 91 -10.51 13.12 19.32
N SER A 92 -10.63 14.24 20.00
CA SER A 92 -9.70 15.36 19.81
C SER A 92 -8.25 14.94 20.08
N GLY A 93 -7.34 15.31 19.20
CA GLY A 93 -5.94 14.90 19.26
C GLY A 93 -5.67 13.49 18.69
N ALA A 94 -6.67 12.81 18.14
CA ALA A 94 -6.43 11.53 17.48
C ALA A 94 -5.60 11.71 16.20
N VAL A 95 -4.69 10.73 15.98
CA VAL A 95 -3.89 10.65 14.75
C VAL A 95 -4.50 9.63 13.81
N ILE A 96 -4.58 9.97 12.55
CA ILE A 96 -5.03 9.10 11.47
C ILE A 96 -3.82 8.76 10.60
N THR A 97 -3.70 7.51 10.19
CA THR A 97 -2.79 7.08 9.13
C THR A 97 -3.52 6.16 8.15
N ASP A 98 -2.95 5.95 6.98
CA ASP A 98 -3.55 5.13 5.95
C ASP A 98 -2.57 4.10 5.38
N VAL A 99 -3.06 3.25 4.49
CA VAL A 99 -2.26 2.26 3.75
C VAL A 99 -2.41 2.41 2.23
N THR A 100 -2.99 3.51 1.77
CA THR A 100 -3.32 3.68 0.34
C THR A 100 -2.08 3.71 -0.54
N GLY A 101 -2.18 3.15 -1.73
CA GLY A 101 -1.10 3.05 -2.70
C GLY A 101 -0.88 4.31 -3.55
N VAL A 102 -1.62 5.40 -3.29
CA VAL A 102 -1.49 6.70 -3.97
C VAL A 102 -1.60 7.81 -2.95
N LYS A 103 -0.88 8.92 -3.13
CA LYS A 103 -0.77 9.99 -2.14
C LYS A 103 -1.17 11.37 -2.66
N ARG A 104 -0.84 11.72 -3.89
CA ARG A 104 -1.16 13.05 -4.47
C ARG A 104 -2.66 13.35 -4.48
N ALA A 105 -3.48 12.33 -4.76
CA ALA A 105 -4.94 12.48 -4.74
C ALA A 105 -5.49 12.47 -3.31
N VAL A 106 -4.96 11.62 -2.44
CA VAL A 106 -5.50 11.35 -1.11
C VAL A 106 -5.08 12.39 -0.08
N VAL A 107 -3.79 12.74 -0.03
CA VAL A 107 -3.24 13.55 1.08
C VAL A 107 -3.84 14.95 1.14
N PRO A 108 -3.86 15.74 0.05
CA PRO A 108 -4.47 17.08 0.08
C PRO A 108 -5.97 17.02 0.37
N ALA A 109 -6.68 16.03 -0.16
CA ALA A 109 -8.11 15.89 0.03
C ALA A 109 -8.46 15.59 1.49
N VAL A 110 -7.78 14.64 2.14
CA VAL A 110 -7.97 14.34 3.56
C VAL A 110 -7.60 15.53 4.42
N GLN A 111 -6.41 16.10 4.23
CA GLN A 111 -5.95 17.23 5.03
C GLN A 111 -6.79 18.51 4.82
N GLY A 112 -7.40 18.66 3.64
CA GLY A 112 -8.27 19.79 3.32
C GLY A 112 -9.60 19.77 4.06
N MET A 113 -10.13 18.58 4.36
CA MET A 113 -11.42 18.41 5.06
C MET A 113 -11.29 18.14 6.57
N LEU A 114 -10.07 17.78 7.02
CA LEU A 114 -9.87 17.32 8.39
C LEU A 114 -9.99 18.48 9.39
N ARG A 115 -10.67 18.22 10.52
CA ARG A 115 -10.74 19.14 11.64
C ARG A 115 -9.33 19.51 12.15
N PRO A 116 -9.12 20.77 12.61
CA PRO A 116 -7.79 21.24 13.00
C PRO A 116 -7.21 20.57 14.26
N ASP A 117 -8.04 19.87 15.04
CA ASP A 117 -7.64 19.13 16.24
C ASP A 117 -7.32 17.64 15.96
N LEU A 118 -7.35 17.23 14.69
CA LEU A 118 -6.93 15.91 14.23
C LEU A 118 -5.69 16.03 13.35
N GLU A 119 -4.86 15.00 13.34
CA GLU A 119 -3.70 14.94 12.45
C GLU A 119 -3.78 13.72 11.54
N PHE A 120 -3.59 13.92 10.24
CA PHE A 120 -3.42 12.83 9.27
C PHE A 120 -1.97 12.77 8.84
N VAL A 121 -1.28 11.69 9.21
CA VAL A 121 0.09 11.38 8.78
C VAL A 121 0.03 10.23 7.79
N PRO A 122 0.15 10.51 6.49
CA PRO A 122 -0.03 9.50 5.46
C PRO A 122 1.14 8.52 5.39
N ALA A 123 0.84 7.24 5.17
CA ALA A 123 1.84 6.20 5.03
C ALA A 123 1.43 5.13 4.02
N HIS A 124 2.41 4.40 3.50
CA HIS A 124 2.20 3.29 2.58
C HIS A 124 3.11 2.12 2.94
N PRO A 125 2.56 1.00 3.45
CA PRO A 125 3.29 -0.24 3.62
C PRO A 125 3.54 -0.87 2.24
N MET A 126 4.80 -0.96 1.82
CA MET A 126 5.19 -1.63 0.57
C MET A 126 5.15 -3.15 0.76
N ALA A 127 3.99 -3.64 1.17
CA ALA A 127 3.73 -5.03 1.50
C ALA A 127 2.31 -5.40 1.07
N GLY A 128 2.14 -6.60 0.57
CA GLY A 128 0.84 -7.08 0.11
C GLY A 128 0.95 -8.42 -0.56
N SER A 129 -0.19 -8.98 -0.92
CA SER A 129 -0.30 -10.15 -1.77
C SER A 129 -1.55 -10.02 -2.64
N GLU A 130 -1.67 -10.90 -3.61
CA GLU A 130 -2.81 -10.98 -4.53
C GLU A 130 -4.09 -11.51 -3.84
N ARG A 131 -3.98 -11.91 -2.57
CA ARG A 131 -5.09 -12.44 -1.77
C ARG A 131 -5.83 -11.31 -1.06
N SER A 132 -7.12 -11.50 -0.86
CA SER A 132 -7.98 -10.54 -0.17
C SER A 132 -8.78 -11.24 0.93
N GLY A 133 -9.04 -10.53 2.04
CA GLY A 133 -9.77 -11.05 3.19
C GLY A 133 -8.91 -11.10 4.45
N VAL A 134 -9.56 -11.08 5.61
CA VAL A 134 -8.89 -11.15 6.92
C VAL A 134 -8.25 -12.53 7.18
N GLU A 135 -8.77 -13.57 6.54
CA GLU A 135 -8.26 -14.93 6.60
C GLU A 135 -6.84 -15.07 6.01
N TYR A 136 -6.43 -14.13 5.19
CA TYR A 136 -5.09 -14.05 4.63
C TYR A 136 -4.18 -13.05 5.35
N ALA A 137 -4.64 -12.50 6.48
CA ALA A 137 -3.82 -11.63 7.30
C ALA A 137 -2.64 -12.40 7.90
N ASP A 138 -1.46 -11.85 7.70
CA ASP A 138 -0.21 -12.37 8.25
C ASP A 138 0.76 -11.22 8.48
N CYS A 139 1.02 -10.88 9.74
CA CYS A 139 1.92 -9.77 10.06
C CYS A 139 3.37 -9.99 9.61
N ARG A 140 3.76 -11.21 9.24
CA ARG A 140 5.07 -11.51 8.66
C ARG A 140 5.27 -10.85 7.30
N VAL A 141 4.20 -10.44 6.62
CA VAL A 141 4.27 -9.71 5.34
C VAL A 141 5.05 -8.40 5.46
N PHE A 142 5.12 -7.82 6.66
CA PHE A 142 5.87 -6.59 6.92
C PHE A 142 7.36 -6.82 7.09
N ALA A 143 7.77 -8.03 7.48
CA ALA A 143 9.17 -8.36 7.72
C ALA A 143 9.99 -8.25 6.42
N GLY A 144 10.96 -7.34 6.41
CA GLY A 144 11.82 -7.09 5.25
C GLY A 144 11.20 -6.20 4.16
N ALA A 145 9.94 -5.78 4.30
CA ALA A 145 9.31 -4.80 3.42
C ALA A 145 9.74 -3.36 3.77
N ASN A 146 9.46 -2.43 2.86
CA ASN A 146 9.67 -1.00 3.07
C ASN A 146 8.38 -0.34 3.57
N PHE A 147 8.52 0.75 4.31
CA PHE A 147 7.42 1.59 4.77
C PHE A 147 7.69 3.03 4.35
N ILE A 148 6.76 3.66 3.65
CA ILE A 148 6.93 5.03 3.17
C ILE A 148 5.98 5.93 3.95
N ILE A 149 6.51 7.01 4.52
CA ILE A 149 5.74 8.09 5.14
C ILE A 149 5.79 9.26 4.17
N THR A 150 4.64 9.89 3.91
CA THR A 150 4.54 11.03 2.98
C THR A 150 3.99 12.28 3.68
N PRO A 151 4.73 12.84 4.65
CA PRO A 151 4.27 13.99 5.40
C PRO A 151 4.22 15.25 4.53
N THR A 152 3.42 16.20 4.96
CA THR A 152 3.35 17.57 4.43
C THR A 152 3.70 18.59 5.51
N GLU A 153 3.70 19.87 5.16
CA GLU A 153 3.88 20.96 6.12
C GLU A 153 2.79 21.01 7.21
N ARG A 154 1.67 20.31 7.04
CA ARG A 154 0.59 20.19 8.04
C ARG A 154 0.87 19.16 9.11
N ASN A 155 1.94 18.37 8.96
CA ASN A 155 2.29 17.32 9.92
C ASN A 155 3.26 17.83 10.97
N THR A 156 2.99 17.44 12.23
CA THR A 156 3.88 17.71 13.34
C THR A 156 5.06 16.74 13.36
N PRO A 157 6.23 17.14 13.88
CA PRO A 157 7.35 16.20 14.08
C PRO A 157 6.96 15.00 14.95
N GLU A 158 6.08 15.22 15.94
CA GLU A 158 5.57 14.19 16.84
C GLU A 158 4.69 13.17 16.11
N GLY A 159 3.78 13.65 15.24
CA GLY A 159 2.94 12.78 14.41
C GLY A 159 3.77 11.94 13.44
N ILE A 160 4.76 12.55 12.77
CA ILE A 160 5.67 11.83 11.88
C ILE A 160 6.46 10.76 12.64
N GLU A 161 6.99 11.08 13.83
CA GLU A 161 7.73 10.11 14.64
C GLU A 161 6.84 9.00 15.19
N LEU A 162 5.57 9.29 15.50
CA LEU A 162 4.57 8.30 15.87
C LEU A 162 4.43 7.25 14.75
N ILE A 163 4.22 7.69 13.51
CA ILE A 163 4.03 6.78 12.38
C ILE A 163 5.33 6.08 11.99
N ARG A 164 6.50 6.73 12.15
CA ARG A 164 7.80 6.07 12.01
C ARG A 164 7.94 4.93 13.04
N THR A 165 7.60 5.20 14.30
CA THR A 165 7.64 4.18 15.35
C THR A 165 6.65 3.05 15.06
N LEU A 166 5.45 3.36 14.56
CA LEU A 166 4.49 2.35 14.09
C LEU A 166 5.13 1.42 13.04
N GLY A 167 5.79 1.96 12.02
CA GLY A 167 6.51 1.16 11.02
C GLY A 167 7.59 0.26 11.65
N CYS A 168 8.36 0.77 12.61
CA CYS A 168 9.37 -0.02 13.32
C CYS A 168 8.77 -1.19 14.09
N ILE A 169 7.72 -0.98 14.88
CA ILE A 169 7.09 -2.04 15.69
C ILE A 169 6.33 -3.06 14.85
N LEU A 170 5.86 -2.67 13.67
CA LEU A 170 5.28 -3.60 12.70
C LEU A 170 6.35 -4.52 12.08
N GLY A 171 7.63 -4.13 12.12
CA GLY A 171 8.75 -4.95 11.67
C GLY A 171 9.23 -4.62 10.26
N PHE A 172 8.88 -3.45 9.71
CA PHE A 172 9.42 -3.01 8.43
C PHE A 172 10.93 -2.82 8.48
N ARG A 173 11.62 -3.22 7.40
CA ARG A 173 13.08 -3.17 7.35
C ARG A 173 13.61 -1.75 7.15
N HIS A 174 12.94 -0.98 6.31
CA HIS A 174 13.35 0.37 5.95
C HIS A 174 12.15 1.30 5.95
N ILE A 175 12.35 2.48 6.55
CA ILE A 175 11.33 3.53 6.60
C ILE A 175 11.87 4.73 5.82
N ALA A 176 11.24 5.00 4.68
CA ALA A 176 11.53 6.16 3.85
C ALA A 176 10.56 7.31 4.15
N VAL A 177 11.02 8.53 3.95
CA VAL A 177 10.17 9.73 3.97
C VAL A 177 10.30 10.40 2.61
N LEU A 178 9.18 10.53 1.92
CA LEU A 178 9.07 11.13 0.58
C LEU A 178 7.97 12.19 0.59
N THR A 179 7.99 13.11 -0.37
CA THR A 179 6.78 13.91 -0.63
C THR A 179 5.70 13.05 -1.31
N PRO A 180 4.42 13.44 -1.26
CA PRO A 180 3.35 12.76 -2.02
C PRO A 180 3.68 12.59 -3.51
N GLU A 181 4.31 13.61 -4.12
CA GLU A 181 4.72 13.61 -5.52
C GLU A 181 5.83 12.59 -5.79
N GLN A 182 6.90 12.60 -4.99
CA GLN A 182 7.98 11.62 -5.10
C GLN A 182 7.49 10.19 -4.88
N HIS A 183 6.55 10.01 -3.95
CA HIS A 183 5.93 8.71 -3.71
C HIS A 183 5.22 8.22 -4.98
N ASP A 184 4.33 9.03 -5.55
CA ASP A 184 3.50 8.60 -6.67
C ASP A 184 4.30 8.40 -7.96
N GLU A 185 5.36 9.18 -8.18
CA GLU A 185 6.34 8.93 -9.23
C GLU A 185 7.00 7.54 -9.07
N MET A 186 7.51 7.23 -7.87
CA MET A 186 8.15 5.94 -7.58
C MET A 186 7.18 4.78 -7.67
N ILE A 187 5.94 4.93 -7.20
CA ILE A 187 4.90 3.91 -7.29
C ILE A 187 4.46 3.69 -8.73
N GLY A 188 4.38 4.75 -9.53
CA GLY A 188 4.12 4.67 -10.97
C GLY A 188 5.08 3.71 -11.65
N PHE A 189 6.37 3.83 -11.37
CA PHE A 189 7.41 2.99 -11.96
C PHE A 189 7.53 1.61 -11.30
N LEU A 190 7.73 1.56 -9.96
CA LEU A 190 8.11 0.33 -9.25
C LEU A 190 6.95 -0.64 -9.04
N SER A 191 5.71 -0.14 -9.07
CA SER A 191 4.52 -0.93 -8.80
C SER A 191 3.53 -0.93 -9.97
N GLN A 192 3.00 0.23 -10.34
CA GLN A 192 1.89 0.31 -11.29
C GLN A 192 2.30 -0.13 -12.70
N LEU A 193 3.44 0.36 -13.21
CA LEU A 193 3.96 -0.05 -14.51
C LEU A 193 4.24 -1.56 -14.55
N THR A 194 4.78 -2.14 -13.49
CA THR A 194 5.06 -3.58 -13.45
C THR A 194 3.78 -4.42 -13.57
N HIS A 195 2.69 -3.97 -12.94
CA HIS A 195 1.37 -4.61 -13.09
C HIS A 195 0.80 -4.41 -14.50
N CYS A 196 0.94 -3.21 -15.08
CA CYS A 196 0.53 -2.97 -16.48
C CYS A 196 1.26 -3.90 -17.45
N ILE A 197 2.59 -4.08 -17.28
CA ILE A 197 3.39 -4.99 -18.11
C ILE A 197 2.89 -6.43 -17.97
N ALA A 198 2.67 -6.90 -16.74
CA ALA A 198 2.22 -8.27 -16.48
C ALA A 198 0.84 -8.54 -17.08
N VAL A 199 -0.12 -7.62 -16.88
CA VAL A 199 -1.48 -7.73 -17.44
C VAL A 199 -1.43 -7.71 -18.98
N THR A 200 -0.74 -6.74 -19.58
CA THR A 200 -0.63 -6.62 -21.03
C THR A 200 0.05 -7.84 -21.65
N LEU A 201 1.10 -8.37 -20.99
CA LEU A 201 1.77 -9.59 -21.46
C LEU A 201 0.82 -10.79 -21.49
N MET A 202 -0.04 -10.93 -20.49
CA MET A 202 -1.04 -12.01 -20.46
C MET A 202 -2.12 -11.83 -21.53
N ASP A 203 -2.47 -10.59 -21.88
CA ASP A 203 -3.46 -10.28 -22.92
C ASP A 203 -2.91 -10.41 -24.36
N CYS A 204 -1.58 -10.51 -24.54
CA CYS A 204 -0.99 -10.57 -25.89
C CYS A 204 -1.35 -11.85 -26.66
N LYS A 205 -1.64 -12.95 -25.97
CA LYS A 205 -1.95 -14.24 -26.60
C LYS A 205 -2.92 -15.04 -25.77
N GLU A 206 -3.79 -15.82 -26.43
CA GLU A 206 -4.54 -16.90 -25.79
C GLU A 206 -3.60 -17.95 -25.21
N SER A 207 -3.89 -18.38 -23.99
CA SER A 207 -2.92 -19.07 -23.14
C SER A 207 -3.30 -20.51 -22.76
N GLU A 208 -4.38 -21.11 -23.29
CA GLU A 208 -4.86 -22.42 -22.80
C GLU A 208 -3.77 -23.51 -22.81
N HIS A 209 -2.93 -23.56 -23.86
CA HIS A 209 -1.83 -24.53 -23.94
C HIS A 209 -0.44 -23.94 -23.58
N LEU A 210 -0.31 -22.62 -23.40
CA LEU A 210 0.99 -22.03 -23.11
C LEU A 210 1.52 -22.44 -21.74
N ALA A 211 0.65 -22.82 -20.81
CA ALA A 211 1.03 -23.32 -19.50
C ALA A 211 1.91 -24.59 -19.57
N GLU A 212 1.74 -25.40 -20.61
CA GLU A 212 2.51 -26.65 -20.83
C GLU A 212 3.95 -26.37 -21.27
N TYR A 213 4.20 -25.20 -21.86
CA TYR A 213 5.50 -24.81 -22.41
C TYR A 213 6.20 -23.73 -21.59
N THR A 214 5.59 -23.30 -20.48
CA THR A 214 6.07 -22.15 -19.71
C THR A 214 7.19 -22.54 -18.73
N GLY A 215 8.23 -21.71 -18.65
CA GLY A 215 9.27 -21.77 -17.63
C GLY A 215 9.03 -20.77 -16.49
N ASP A 216 9.95 -20.77 -15.51
CA ASP A 216 9.84 -19.91 -14.30
C ASP A 216 9.90 -18.43 -14.65
N SER A 217 10.69 -18.01 -15.64
CA SER A 217 10.79 -16.59 -16.05
C SER A 217 9.45 -15.98 -16.43
N PHE A 218 8.60 -16.72 -17.15
CA PHE A 218 7.27 -16.24 -17.52
C PHE A 218 6.35 -16.21 -16.29
N ARG A 219 6.39 -17.25 -15.45
CA ARG A 219 5.59 -17.31 -14.21
C ARG A 219 5.93 -16.18 -13.25
N ASP A 220 7.22 -15.91 -13.07
CA ASP A 220 7.69 -14.83 -12.18
C ASP A 220 7.24 -13.47 -12.68
N LEU A 221 7.39 -13.20 -14.00
CA LEU A 221 7.02 -11.93 -14.59
C LEU A 221 5.51 -11.69 -14.59
N THR A 222 4.70 -12.76 -14.75
CA THR A 222 3.24 -12.67 -14.85
C THR A 222 2.51 -12.98 -13.54
N ARG A 223 3.21 -13.31 -12.47
CA ARG A 223 2.61 -13.64 -11.16
C ARG A 223 1.62 -12.57 -10.68
N ILE A 224 1.97 -11.31 -10.89
CA ILE A 224 1.16 -10.15 -10.49
C ILE A 224 0.07 -9.76 -11.49
N ALA A 225 -0.09 -10.49 -12.60
CA ALA A 225 -1.20 -10.28 -13.56
C ALA A 225 -2.55 -10.75 -13.00
N ARG A 226 -2.55 -11.61 -11.96
CA ARG A 226 -3.77 -11.96 -11.23
C ARG A 226 -4.12 -10.80 -10.29
N ILE A 227 -4.97 -9.91 -10.78
CA ILE A 227 -5.16 -8.57 -10.24
C ILE A 227 -6.61 -8.39 -9.75
N ASN A 228 -6.82 -7.56 -8.71
CA ASN A 228 -8.15 -7.08 -8.35
C ASN A 228 -8.48 -5.88 -9.25
N GLU A 229 -9.31 -6.09 -10.25
CA GLU A 229 -9.62 -5.10 -11.29
C GLU A 229 -10.19 -3.79 -10.71
N ASN A 230 -11.04 -3.86 -9.69
CA ASN A 230 -11.64 -2.65 -9.12
C ASN A 230 -10.61 -1.80 -8.39
N MET A 231 -9.78 -2.41 -7.54
CA MET A 231 -8.73 -1.73 -6.80
C MET A 231 -7.69 -1.11 -7.74
N TRP A 232 -7.19 -1.90 -8.69
CA TRP A 232 -6.12 -1.44 -9.57
C TRP A 232 -6.58 -0.39 -10.56
N THR A 233 -7.82 -0.47 -11.06
CA THR A 233 -8.40 0.59 -11.89
C THR A 233 -8.46 1.91 -11.10
N GLU A 234 -8.88 1.88 -9.83
CA GLU A 234 -8.89 3.08 -8.99
C GLU A 234 -7.47 3.64 -8.81
N LEU A 235 -6.49 2.80 -8.44
CA LEU A 235 -5.10 3.22 -8.24
C LEU A 235 -4.45 3.77 -9.53
N PHE A 236 -4.71 3.18 -10.68
CA PHE A 236 -4.19 3.67 -11.96
C PHE A 236 -4.77 5.03 -12.33
N LEU A 237 -6.08 5.22 -12.15
CA LEU A 237 -6.74 6.48 -12.44
C LEU A 237 -6.34 7.61 -11.49
N GLU A 238 -6.13 7.30 -10.21
CA GLU A 238 -5.70 8.28 -9.20
C GLU A 238 -4.22 8.69 -9.38
N ASN A 239 -3.41 7.89 -10.09
CA ASN A 239 -2.01 8.21 -10.43
C ASN A 239 -1.78 8.28 -11.95
N ARG A 240 -2.81 8.63 -12.71
CA ARG A 240 -2.86 8.51 -14.16
C ARG A 240 -1.68 9.18 -14.86
N ASP A 241 -1.39 10.43 -14.53
CA ASP A 241 -0.43 11.23 -15.27
C ASP A 241 1.00 10.72 -15.08
N GLU A 242 1.36 10.33 -13.84
CA GLU A 242 2.66 9.71 -13.54
C GLU A 242 2.77 8.33 -14.19
N LEU A 243 1.72 7.50 -14.10
CA LEU A 243 1.72 6.19 -14.73
C LEU A 243 1.88 6.28 -16.24
N LEU A 244 1.16 7.19 -16.90
CA LEU A 244 1.31 7.42 -18.37
C LEU A 244 2.74 7.82 -18.71
N SER A 245 3.36 8.73 -17.96
CA SER A 245 4.77 9.11 -18.15
C SER A 245 5.72 7.90 -18.05
N GLN A 246 5.51 7.02 -17.08
CA GLN A 246 6.32 5.80 -16.93
C GLN A 246 6.05 4.78 -18.05
N MET A 247 4.80 4.68 -18.53
CA MET A 247 4.47 3.82 -19.66
C MET A 247 5.11 4.33 -20.96
N ASP A 248 5.10 5.63 -21.21
CA ASP A 248 5.74 6.23 -22.38
C ASP A 248 7.25 5.98 -22.40
N LEU A 249 7.92 6.16 -21.26
CA LEU A 249 9.34 5.85 -21.10
C LEU A 249 9.63 4.35 -21.36
N PHE A 250 8.78 3.48 -20.86
CA PHE A 250 8.91 2.03 -21.10
C PHE A 250 8.72 1.70 -22.57
N LEU A 251 7.70 2.24 -23.23
CA LEU A 251 7.44 2.03 -24.65
C LEU A 251 8.60 2.53 -25.52
N GLU A 252 9.19 3.69 -25.19
CA GLU A 252 10.40 4.17 -25.86
C GLU A 252 11.54 3.14 -25.78
N LYS A 253 11.86 2.64 -24.58
CA LYS A 253 12.94 1.67 -24.38
C LYS A 253 12.64 0.31 -25.00
N PHE A 254 11.40 -0.14 -24.95
CA PHE A 254 10.98 -1.38 -25.61
C PHE A 254 11.07 -1.26 -27.12
N THR A 255 10.67 -0.12 -27.69
CA THR A 255 10.79 0.19 -29.11
C THR A 255 12.25 0.25 -29.55
N GLN A 256 13.16 0.84 -28.75
CA GLN A 256 14.60 0.85 -28.99
C GLN A 256 15.16 -0.58 -29.11
N LEU A 257 14.83 -1.45 -28.17
CA LEU A 257 15.26 -2.86 -28.19
C LEU A 257 14.70 -3.59 -29.44
N ARG A 258 13.41 -3.41 -29.73
CA ARG A 258 12.74 -3.99 -30.91
C ARG A 258 13.42 -3.56 -32.21
N ASN A 259 13.76 -2.27 -32.34
CA ASN A 259 14.38 -1.74 -33.55
C ASN A 259 15.83 -2.23 -33.72
N ALA A 260 16.61 -2.30 -32.61
CA ALA A 260 17.94 -2.91 -32.64
C ALA A 260 17.89 -4.38 -33.09
N LEU A 261 16.91 -5.15 -32.57
CA LEU A 261 16.70 -6.53 -32.99
C LEU A 261 16.33 -6.62 -34.49
N ALA A 262 15.43 -5.76 -34.98
CA ALA A 262 15.01 -5.74 -36.38
C ALA A 262 16.16 -5.38 -37.33
N ALA A 263 17.11 -4.54 -36.88
CA ALA A 263 18.30 -4.16 -37.65
C ALA A 263 19.46 -5.15 -37.51
N GLY A 264 19.38 -6.15 -36.62
CA GLY A 264 20.50 -7.04 -36.28
C GLY A 264 21.63 -6.32 -35.54
N ASP A 265 21.35 -5.18 -34.89
CA ASP A 265 22.34 -4.37 -34.14
C ASP A 265 22.63 -5.02 -32.78
N ALA A 266 23.59 -5.95 -32.82
CA ALA A 266 24.02 -6.70 -31.65
C ALA A 266 24.68 -5.82 -30.58
N GLU A 267 25.37 -4.73 -30.96
CA GLU A 267 26.08 -3.90 -29.97
C GLU A 267 25.09 -3.06 -29.17
N THR A 268 24.10 -2.42 -29.79
CA THR A 268 23.03 -1.72 -29.06
C THR A 268 22.28 -2.66 -28.13
N MET A 269 21.94 -3.89 -28.55
CA MET A 269 21.29 -4.87 -27.66
C MET A 269 22.18 -5.22 -26.45
N LYS A 270 23.46 -5.46 -26.65
CA LYS A 270 24.41 -5.76 -25.56
C LYS A 270 24.58 -4.60 -24.59
N GLU A 271 24.62 -3.37 -25.08
CA GLU A 271 24.68 -2.17 -24.22
C GLU A 271 23.46 -2.06 -23.33
N MET A 272 22.25 -2.26 -23.88
CA MET A 272 21.02 -2.26 -23.11
C MET A 272 21.02 -3.37 -22.03
N MET A 273 21.49 -4.57 -22.37
CA MET A 273 21.57 -5.69 -21.43
C MET A 273 22.61 -5.45 -20.32
N ARG A 274 23.77 -4.88 -20.64
CA ARG A 274 24.80 -4.51 -19.63
C ARG A 274 24.25 -3.47 -18.64
N LEU A 275 23.58 -2.44 -19.16
CA LEU A 275 22.94 -1.42 -18.33
C LEU A 275 21.86 -2.01 -17.42
N SER A 276 21.04 -2.91 -17.96
CA SER A 276 20.02 -3.63 -17.19
C SER A 276 20.64 -4.45 -16.06
N THR A 277 21.68 -5.24 -16.35
CA THR A 277 22.40 -6.04 -15.35
C THR A 277 23.01 -5.17 -14.26
N TYR A 278 23.63 -4.05 -14.63
CA TYR A 278 24.19 -3.10 -13.66
C TYR A 278 23.11 -2.54 -12.74
N ARG A 279 22.00 -2.06 -13.30
CA ARG A 279 20.89 -1.51 -12.51
C ARG A 279 20.22 -2.57 -11.62
N ARG A 280 20.08 -3.81 -12.11
CA ARG A 280 19.49 -4.91 -11.34
C ARG A 280 20.30 -5.25 -10.08
N SER A 281 21.64 -5.09 -10.14
CA SER A 281 22.51 -5.38 -9.00
C SER A 281 22.22 -4.53 -7.75
N PHE A 282 21.56 -3.37 -7.88
CA PHE A 282 21.14 -2.55 -6.74
C PHE A 282 19.98 -3.15 -5.96
N PHE A 283 19.25 -4.09 -6.54
CA PHE A 283 18.09 -4.75 -5.93
C PHE A 283 18.44 -6.12 -5.32
N ASP A 284 19.70 -6.55 -5.41
CA ASP A 284 20.11 -7.81 -4.80
C ASP A 284 20.11 -7.64 -3.27
N LYS A 285 19.39 -8.56 -2.60
CA LYS A 285 19.35 -8.57 -1.13
C LYS A 285 20.76 -8.91 -0.63
N LYS A 286 21.38 -7.95 0.06
CA LYS A 286 22.61 -8.19 0.81
C LYS A 286 22.33 -8.96 2.08
#